data_b1cf4f75848c2239ef274a5116dda436
#
_entry.id   b1cf4f75848c2239ef274a5116dda436
#
_cell.length_a   1.000
_cell.length_b   1.000
_cell.length_c   1.000
_cell.angle_alpha   90.00
_cell.angle_beta   90.00
_cell.angle_gamma   90.00
#
_symmetry.space_group_name_H-M   'P 1'
#
loop_
_entity.id
_entity.type
_entity.pdbx_description
1 polymer ?
#
loop_
_entity_poly.entity_id
_entity_poly.type
_entity_poly.pdbx_seq_one_letter_code
_entity_poly.pdbx_strand_id
1 'polypeptide(L)'
;MKIRIKYLVLAMLLLSCKSYNSLIEIDKNKAIPYNQYSQEFQSWEAMKNINLEDAYQIHLGYAAKNQDKIKLKSTKGYPLYYVYDDYYIFSTVTYIHKMGVFNCTGIWVNANTGEVNYVKVDKTQNFYTDSSIWLTSYNGDKPF
;
A
#
# COMPACT_ATOMS: atom_id res chain seq x y z
N MET A 1 17.84 43.81 19.91
CA MET A 1 17.60 42.43 20.31
C MET A 1 16.18 41.92 20.00
N LYS A 2 15.17 42.76 19.89
CA LYS A 2 13.77 42.35 19.55
C LYS A 2 13.52 41.96 18.10
N ILE A 3 14.35 42.36 17.14
CA ILE A 3 14.16 42.07 15.72
C ILE A 3 14.58 40.65 15.33
N ARG A 4 15.60 40.11 15.96
CA ARG A 4 16.11 38.75 15.64
C ARG A 4 15.16 37.62 16.01
N ILE A 5 14.37 37.81 17.06
CA ILE A 5 13.40 36.78 17.52
C ILE A 5 12.24 36.67 16.55
N LYS A 6 11.76 37.77 15.94
CA LYS A 6 10.68 37.75 14.96
C LYS A 6 11.04 36.98 13.69
N TYR A 7 12.27 37.09 13.23
CA TYR A 7 12.75 36.34 12.04
C TYR A 7 12.97 34.86 12.35
N LEU A 8 13.36 34.53 13.59
CA LEU A 8 13.52 33.13 14.00
C LEU A 8 12.16 32.40 14.05
N VAL A 9 11.13 33.06 14.59
CA VAL A 9 9.76 32.51 14.64
C VAL A 9 9.16 32.38 13.23
N LEU A 10 9.40 33.36 12.36
CA LEU A 10 8.95 33.30 10.97
C LEU A 10 9.65 32.17 10.18
N ALA A 11 10.94 31.97 10.42
CA ALA A 11 11.70 30.87 9.82
C ALA A 11 11.20 29.49 10.30
N MET A 12 10.84 29.35 11.59
CA MET A 12 10.26 28.11 12.11
C MET A 12 8.85 27.83 11.54
N LEU A 13 8.07 28.88 11.28
CA LEU A 13 6.75 28.73 10.65
C LEU A 13 6.86 28.30 9.16
N LEU A 14 7.94 28.66 8.50
CA LEU A 14 8.18 28.24 7.11
C LEU A 14 8.71 26.81 7.00
N LEU A 15 9.32 26.28 8.07
CA LEU A 15 9.78 24.87 8.13
C LEU A 15 8.67 23.88 8.52
N SER A 16 7.51 24.36 8.99
CA SER A 16 6.36 23.53 9.29
C SER A 16 5.45 23.24 8.08
N CYS A 17 5.82 23.71 6.90
CA CYS A 17 5.10 23.46 5.68
C CYS A 17 5.59 22.23 4.94
N LYS A 18 4.76 21.21 4.99
CA LYS A 18 4.57 20.18 3.97
C LYS A 18 5.52 19.00 4.02
N SER A 19 5.11 17.97 4.75
CA SER A 19 5.10 16.67 4.11
C SER A 19 3.94 16.68 3.08
N TYR A 20 4.16 17.22 1.91
CA TYR A 20 3.42 16.81 0.73
C TYR A 20 3.76 15.33 0.57
N ASN A 21 2.83 14.45 0.88
CA ASN A 21 2.87 13.08 0.39
C ASN A 21 2.86 13.20 -1.13
N SER A 22 4.04 13.28 -1.74
CA SER A 22 4.18 13.16 -3.17
C SER A 22 3.54 11.85 -3.53
N LEU A 23 2.53 11.89 -4.41
CA LEU A 23 1.91 10.67 -4.93
C LEU A 23 3.02 9.84 -5.56
N ILE A 24 3.10 8.57 -5.17
CA ILE A 24 4.12 7.67 -5.70
C ILE A 24 3.70 7.23 -7.10
N GLU A 25 4.62 7.28 -8.04
CA GLU A 25 4.48 6.65 -9.35
C GLU A 25 4.94 5.21 -9.27
N ILE A 26 4.16 4.31 -9.87
CA ILE A 26 4.46 2.87 -9.95
C ILE A 26 4.80 2.51 -11.39
N ASP A 27 5.94 1.85 -11.57
CA ASP A 27 6.23 1.15 -12.81
C ASP A 27 5.39 -0.15 -12.88
N LYS A 28 4.33 -0.11 -13.68
CA LYS A 28 3.39 -1.23 -13.81
C LYS A 28 4.05 -2.54 -14.25
N ASN A 29 5.16 -2.46 -14.97
CA ASN A 29 5.87 -3.64 -15.45
C ASN A 29 6.61 -4.39 -14.34
N LYS A 30 6.78 -3.76 -13.17
CA LYS A 30 7.39 -4.37 -11.98
C LYS A 30 6.38 -4.88 -10.97
N ALA A 31 5.09 -4.59 -11.17
CA ALA A 31 4.05 -5.06 -10.28
C ALA A 31 3.67 -6.51 -10.63
N ILE A 32 3.86 -7.42 -9.68
CA ILE A 32 3.57 -8.83 -9.84
C ILE A 32 2.17 -9.11 -9.28
N PRO A 33 1.22 -9.62 -10.08
CA PRO A 33 -0.08 -10.04 -9.57
C PRO A 33 0.08 -11.16 -8.53
N TYR A 34 -0.66 -11.06 -7.43
CA TYR A 34 -0.69 -12.14 -6.46
C TYR A 34 -1.38 -13.38 -7.06
N ASN A 35 -0.66 -14.46 -7.08
CA ASN A 35 -1.18 -15.81 -7.33
C ASN A 35 -0.26 -16.79 -6.58
N GLN A 36 -0.77 -17.44 -5.54
CA GLN A 36 -0.01 -18.36 -4.71
C GLN A 36 0.65 -19.52 -5.49
N TYR A 37 0.12 -19.84 -6.67
CA TYR A 37 0.64 -20.91 -7.53
C TYR A 37 1.56 -20.41 -8.65
N SER A 38 1.67 -19.09 -8.84
CA SER A 38 2.55 -18.57 -9.88
C SER A 38 4.01 -18.65 -9.45
N GLN A 39 4.87 -19.12 -10.37
CA GLN A 39 6.30 -19.15 -10.14
C GLN A 39 6.87 -17.75 -9.87
N GLU A 40 6.30 -16.75 -10.50
CA GLU A 40 6.73 -15.36 -10.37
C GLU A 40 6.54 -14.85 -8.92
N PHE A 41 5.36 -15.03 -8.35
CA PHE A 41 5.10 -14.65 -6.95
C PHE A 41 5.95 -15.48 -5.98
N GLN A 42 5.98 -16.81 -6.15
CA GLN A 42 6.77 -17.70 -5.30
C GLN A 42 8.26 -17.35 -5.30
N SER A 43 8.83 -17.07 -6.48
CA SER A 43 10.22 -16.66 -6.59
C SER A 43 10.48 -15.30 -5.95
N TRP A 44 9.55 -14.36 -6.09
CA TRP A 44 9.63 -13.07 -5.43
C TRP A 44 9.60 -13.23 -3.91
N GLU A 45 8.64 -13.99 -3.37
CA GLU A 45 8.48 -14.19 -1.91
C GLU A 45 9.66 -14.94 -1.30
N ALA A 46 10.22 -15.95 -1.98
CA ALA A 46 11.35 -16.71 -1.51
C ALA A 46 12.63 -15.87 -1.27
N MET A 47 12.72 -14.69 -1.88
CA MET A 47 13.82 -13.74 -1.68
C MET A 47 13.57 -12.74 -0.54
N LYS A 48 12.46 -12.85 0.20
CA LYS A 48 12.07 -11.89 1.21
C LYS A 48 12.26 -12.47 2.62
N ASN A 49 12.44 -11.58 3.60
CA ASN A 49 12.61 -11.96 5.00
C ASN A 49 11.26 -12.19 5.71
N ILE A 50 10.19 -11.59 5.18
CA ILE A 50 8.84 -11.63 5.75
C ILE A 50 7.93 -12.26 4.72
N ASN A 51 7.28 -13.35 5.09
CA ASN A 51 6.31 -14.04 4.24
C ASN A 51 4.95 -13.32 4.22
N LEU A 52 4.06 -13.76 3.34
CA LEU A 52 2.74 -13.14 3.18
C LEU A 52 1.90 -13.18 4.46
N GLU A 53 1.94 -14.28 5.20
CA GLU A 53 1.15 -14.41 6.45
C GLU A 53 1.58 -13.38 7.49
N ASP A 54 2.89 -13.23 7.71
CA ASP A 54 3.43 -12.23 8.62
C ASP A 54 3.13 -10.81 8.14
N ALA A 55 3.30 -10.54 6.86
CA ALA A 55 2.96 -9.24 6.26
C ALA A 55 1.48 -8.90 6.43
N TYR A 56 0.60 -9.90 6.28
CA TYR A 56 -0.82 -9.74 6.50
C TYR A 56 -1.15 -9.35 7.94
N GLN A 57 -0.51 -9.99 8.94
CA GLN A 57 -0.70 -9.65 10.35
C GLN A 57 -0.18 -8.24 10.68
N ILE A 58 0.97 -7.86 10.13
CA ILE A 58 1.53 -6.50 10.27
C ILE A 58 0.52 -5.47 9.71
N HIS A 59 -0.01 -5.72 8.52
CA HIS A 59 -0.99 -4.87 7.89
C HIS A 59 -2.27 -4.73 8.73
N LEU A 60 -2.80 -5.82 9.29
CA LEU A 60 -3.98 -5.77 10.17
C LEU A 60 -3.72 -4.94 11.42
N GLY A 61 -2.55 -5.09 12.04
CA GLY A 61 -2.16 -4.30 13.20
C GLY A 61 -2.07 -2.80 12.90
N TYR A 62 -1.54 -2.44 11.74
CA TYR A 62 -1.51 -1.04 11.28
C TYR A 62 -2.92 -0.51 10.99
N ALA A 63 -3.75 -1.28 10.29
CA ALA A 63 -5.12 -0.92 9.98
C ALA A 63 -5.94 -0.65 11.24
N ALA A 64 -5.84 -1.52 12.24
CA ALA A 64 -6.54 -1.36 13.52
C ALA A 64 -6.15 -0.08 14.25
N LYS A 65 -4.87 0.30 14.24
CA LYS A 65 -4.37 1.52 14.89
C LYS A 65 -4.72 2.82 14.15
N ASN A 66 -5.02 2.74 12.86
CA ASN A 66 -5.19 3.90 12.00
C ASN A 66 -6.57 3.96 11.31
N GLN A 67 -7.58 3.25 11.82
CA GLN A 67 -8.91 3.15 11.21
C GLN A 67 -9.51 4.52 10.84
N ASP A 68 -9.43 5.48 11.74
CA ASP A 68 -9.99 6.81 11.52
C ASP A 68 -9.25 7.60 10.43
N LYS A 69 -7.94 7.37 10.31
CA LYS A 69 -7.09 8.09 9.34
C LYS A 69 -7.22 7.56 7.92
N ILE A 70 -7.34 6.24 7.78
CA ILE A 70 -7.38 5.58 6.48
C ILE A 70 -8.81 5.24 6.03
N LYS A 71 -9.81 5.58 6.84
CA LYS A 71 -11.24 5.37 6.55
C LYS A 71 -11.57 3.96 6.08
N LEU A 72 -10.97 2.98 6.74
CA LEU A 72 -11.28 1.58 6.48
C LEU A 72 -12.74 1.28 6.75
N LYS A 73 -13.42 0.74 5.75
CA LYS A 73 -14.83 0.31 5.88
C LYS A 73 -14.97 -1.04 6.61
N SER A 74 -13.87 -1.75 6.82
CA SER A 74 -13.85 -3.08 7.42
C SER A 74 -12.68 -3.23 8.39
N THR A 75 -12.92 -3.93 9.49
CA THR A 75 -11.87 -4.32 10.45
C THR A 75 -10.92 -5.40 9.90
N LYS A 76 -11.28 -6.02 8.77
CA LYS A 76 -10.49 -7.08 8.15
C LYS A 76 -9.31 -6.57 7.31
N GLY A 77 -9.05 -5.26 7.31
CA GLY A 77 -8.00 -4.68 6.49
C GLY A 77 -8.33 -4.70 4.99
N TYR A 78 -7.29 -4.72 4.17
CA TYR A 78 -7.38 -4.78 2.72
C TYR A 78 -6.82 -6.10 2.19
N PRO A 79 -7.33 -6.60 1.05
CA PRO A 79 -6.74 -7.75 0.39
C PRO A 79 -5.43 -7.43 -0.33
N LEU A 80 -4.61 -8.45 -0.56
CA LEU A 80 -3.44 -8.38 -1.42
C LEU A 80 -3.83 -8.75 -2.84
N TYR A 81 -3.53 -7.88 -3.80
CA TYR A 81 -3.68 -8.16 -5.24
C TYR A 81 -2.35 -8.12 -5.99
N TYR A 82 -1.39 -7.34 -5.50
CA TYR A 82 -0.08 -7.16 -6.12
C TYR A 82 1.02 -7.06 -5.09
N VAL A 83 2.20 -7.48 -5.48
CA VAL A 83 3.46 -7.10 -4.85
C VAL A 83 4.24 -6.21 -5.82
N TYR A 84 5.03 -5.30 -5.28
CA TYR A 84 5.79 -4.34 -6.09
C TYR A 84 7.11 -4.03 -5.40
N ASP A 85 8.19 -4.19 -6.12
CA ASP A 85 9.54 -3.99 -5.59
C ASP A 85 9.75 -4.84 -4.32
N ASP A 86 9.96 -4.25 -3.16
CA ASP A 86 10.08 -4.95 -1.88
C ASP A 86 8.79 -4.91 -1.03
N TYR A 87 7.63 -4.65 -1.62
CA TYR A 87 6.41 -4.42 -0.84
C TYR A 87 5.27 -5.37 -1.19
N TYR A 88 4.62 -5.87 -0.13
CA TYR A 88 3.24 -6.35 -0.21
C TYR A 88 2.31 -5.15 -0.21
N ILE A 89 1.40 -5.06 -1.18
CA ILE A 89 0.47 -3.94 -1.33
C ILE A 89 -0.95 -4.40 -1.01
N PHE A 90 -1.39 -4.11 0.20
CA PHE A 90 -2.77 -4.37 0.62
C PHE A 90 -3.64 -3.17 0.25
N SER A 91 -4.55 -3.35 -0.69
CA SER A 91 -5.37 -2.26 -1.22
C SER A 91 -6.76 -2.72 -1.65
N THR A 92 -7.64 -1.77 -1.86
CA THR A 92 -8.99 -2.05 -2.37
C THR A 92 -9.03 -1.94 -3.87
N VAL A 93 -9.95 -2.68 -4.46
CA VAL A 93 -10.33 -2.55 -5.86
C VAL A 93 -11.62 -1.72 -5.96
N THR A 94 -11.67 -0.83 -6.92
CA THR A 94 -12.87 -0.08 -7.28
C THR A 94 -13.46 -0.66 -8.55
N TYR A 95 -14.76 -0.90 -8.57
CA TYR A 95 -15.45 -1.36 -9.77
C TYR A 95 -15.89 -0.17 -10.62
N ILE A 96 -15.50 -0.17 -11.88
CA ILE A 96 -15.99 0.76 -12.88
C ILE A 96 -16.46 -0.06 -14.08
N HIS A 97 -17.74 0.01 -14.40
CA HIS A 97 -18.32 -0.70 -15.56
C HIS A 97 -17.97 -2.21 -15.63
N LYS A 98 -18.08 -2.91 -14.50
CA LYS A 98 -17.74 -4.34 -14.36
C LYS A 98 -16.25 -4.68 -14.49
N MET A 99 -15.38 -3.70 -14.65
CA MET A 99 -13.93 -3.90 -14.60
C MET A 99 -13.41 -3.55 -13.22
N GLY A 100 -12.50 -4.35 -12.70
CA GLY A 100 -11.74 -4.01 -11.53
C GLY A 100 -10.70 -2.95 -11.86
N VAL A 101 -10.75 -1.83 -11.16
CA VAL A 101 -9.75 -0.78 -11.24
C VAL A 101 -8.96 -0.77 -9.94
N PHE A 102 -7.68 -0.94 -10.07
CA PHE A 102 -6.73 -1.08 -8.99
C PHE A 102 -5.63 -0.02 -9.14
N ASN A 103 -5.35 0.74 -8.11
CA ASN A 103 -4.34 1.80 -8.19
C ASN A 103 -3.23 1.71 -7.14
N CYS A 104 -3.10 0.56 -6.49
CA CYS A 104 -2.09 0.34 -5.44
C CYS A 104 -2.15 1.29 -4.23
N THR A 105 -3.12 2.20 -4.14
CA THR A 105 -3.31 2.99 -2.92
C THR A 105 -3.76 2.08 -1.79
N GLY A 106 -3.03 2.05 -0.69
CA GLY A 106 -3.35 1.17 0.42
C GLY A 106 -2.25 1.08 1.46
N ILE A 107 -2.24 -0.02 2.19
CA ILE A 107 -1.24 -0.31 3.22
C ILE A 107 -0.12 -1.13 2.58
N TRP A 108 1.07 -0.57 2.57
CA TRP A 108 2.26 -1.21 2.05
C TRP A 108 3.11 -1.74 3.19
N VAL A 109 3.49 -3.00 3.12
CA VAL A 109 4.37 -3.65 4.09
C VAL A 109 5.67 -4.03 3.40
N ASN A 110 6.79 -3.51 3.88
CA ASN A 110 8.10 -3.86 3.34
C ASN A 110 8.43 -5.31 3.71
N ALA A 111 8.65 -6.15 2.71
CA ALA A 111 8.86 -7.58 2.84
C ALA A 111 10.24 -7.96 3.43
N ASN A 112 11.17 -7.01 3.57
CA ASN A 112 12.48 -7.25 4.17
C ASN A 112 12.58 -6.71 5.59
N THR A 113 11.90 -5.59 5.90
CA THR A 113 12.03 -4.88 7.19
C THR A 113 10.79 -4.94 8.05
N GLY A 114 9.60 -5.22 7.47
CA GLY A 114 8.32 -5.14 8.18
C GLY A 114 7.82 -3.70 8.38
N GLU A 115 8.51 -2.70 7.84
CA GLU A 115 8.02 -1.33 7.88
C GLU A 115 6.68 -1.22 7.15
N VAL A 116 5.72 -0.50 7.76
CA VAL A 116 4.36 -0.40 7.24
C VAL A 116 3.91 1.05 7.15
N ASN A 117 3.35 1.42 6.00
CA ASN A 117 2.87 2.76 5.73
C ASN A 117 1.60 2.74 4.89
N TYR A 118 0.75 3.75 5.05
CA TYR A 118 -0.34 4.00 4.10
C TYR A 118 0.17 4.87 2.97
N VAL A 119 0.15 4.33 1.76
CA VAL A 119 0.68 4.95 0.55
C VAL A 119 -0.45 5.36 -0.38
N LYS A 120 -0.37 6.57 -0.91
CA LYS A 120 -1.27 7.06 -1.96
C LYS A 120 -0.55 7.06 -3.29
N VAL A 121 -1.13 6.39 -4.25
CA VAL A 121 -0.64 6.32 -5.63
C VAL A 121 -1.49 7.22 -6.51
N ASP A 122 -0.87 7.81 -7.55
CA ASP A 122 -1.57 8.67 -8.49
C ASP A 122 -2.72 7.91 -9.18
N LYS A 123 -3.89 8.54 -9.25
CA LYS A 123 -5.09 7.95 -9.86
C LYS A 123 -4.93 7.67 -11.35
N THR A 124 -4.00 8.33 -12.03
CA THR A 124 -3.69 8.07 -13.43
C THR A 124 -2.98 6.76 -13.66
N GLN A 125 -2.45 6.16 -12.59
CA GLN A 125 -1.72 4.89 -12.62
C GLN A 125 -2.60 3.69 -12.26
N ASN A 126 -3.83 3.68 -12.73
CA ASN A 126 -4.72 2.56 -12.52
C ASN A 126 -4.30 1.34 -13.32
N PHE A 127 -4.40 0.17 -12.68
CA PHE A 127 -4.40 -1.12 -13.36
C PHE A 127 -5.83 -1.48 -13.70
N TYR A 128 -6.03 -2.02 -14.89
CA TYR A 128 -7.30 -2.62 -15.30
C TYR A 128 -7.13 -4.12 -15.22
N THR A 129 -7.94 -4.76 -14.39
CA THR A 129 -7.81 -6.20 -14.17
C THR A 129 -9.03 -6.91 -14.70
N ASP A 130 -8.80 -8.06 -15.31
CA ASP A 130 -9.87 -9.01 -15.55
C ASP A 130 -10.31 -9.70 -14.24
N SER A 131 -11.37 -10.49 -14.32
CA SER A 131 -11.90 -11.22 -13.15
C SER A 131 -10.94 -12.25 -12.55
N SER A 132 -9.87 -12.63 -13.26
CA SER A 132 -8.94 -13.67 -12.80
C SER A 132 -8.15 -13.23 -11.55
N ILE A 133 -7.82 -11.96 -11.43
CA ILE A 133 -7.11 -11.41 -10.26
C ILE A 133 -7.96 -11.45 -9.00
N TRP A 134 -9.28 -11.36 -9.13
CA TRP A 134 -10.19 -11.48 -8.00
C TRP A 134 -10.16 -12.85 -7.33
N LEU A 135 -10.01 -13.88 -8.16
CA LEU A 135 -9.96 -15.27 -7.70
C LEU A 135 -8.64 -15.60 -6.98
N THR A 136 -7.64 -14.75 -7.11
CA THR A 136 -6.30 -14.97 -6.57
C THR A 136 -5.92 -13.99 -5.46
N SER A 137 -6.79 -13.03 -5.12
CA SER A 137 -6.48 -12.09 -4.03
C SER A 137 -6.33 -12.80 -2.68
N TYR A 138 -5.39 -12.36 -1.89
CA TYR A 138 -5.22 -12.84 -0.52
C TYR A 138 -6.01 -11.95 0.46
N ASN A 139 -6.86 -12.57 1.27
CA ASN A 139 -7.62 -11.92 2.33
C ASN A 139 -7.65 -12.83 3.58
N GLY A 140 -6.50 -13.08 4.14
CA GLY A 140 -6.32 -14.05 5.22
C GLY A 140 -6.52 -15.50 4.74
N ASP A 141 -6.98 -16.38 5.61
CA ASP A 141 -7.15 -17.82 5.35
C ASP A 141 -8.13 -18.19 4.21
N LYS A 142 -8.66 -17.20 3.53
CA LYS A 142 -9.60 -17.40 2.41
C LYS A 142 -9.07 -16.65 1.18
N PRO A 143 -8.26 -17.29 0.35
CA PRO A 143 -8.26 -16.94 -1.06
C PRO A 143 -9.69 -17.15 -1.54
N PHE A 144 -10.27 -16.16 -2.19
CA PHE A 144 -11.64 -16.31 -2.72
C PHE A 144 -11.75 -17.49 -3.63
#